data_373d6fcebcea8e3ed28b0766ab3ee480
#
_entry.id   373d6fcebcea8e3ed28b0766ab3ee480
#
_cell.length_a   1.000
_cell.length_b   1.000
_cell.length_c   1.000
_cell.angle_alpha   90.00
_cell.angle_beta   90.00
_cell.angle_gamma   90.00
#
_symmetry.space_group_name_H-M   'P 1'
#
loop_
_entity.id
_entity.type
_entity.pdbx_description
1 polymer ?
#
loop_
_entity_poly.entity_id
_entity_poly.type
_entity_poly.pdbx_seq_one_letter_code
_entity_poly.pdbx_strand_id
1 'polypeptide(L)'
;EKLGNDGIDVIIATPPCQGISVINHKKNDQEINRNSLVVESVEIIDRIKPRFFIFENVMAFQKTLCITPDEQVMPIGEYIRSALGSEYIISGRILNFMNYGSNSSRTRTLMIGVSKKYRNNITPFDLYPCYRPEKTLREVIYDYPRLEWGEISQSDFYHAFRTYTPAMRPWIHDLKEGESAFDNVDPSKRPHRIIDGKRVENTRKNRDKYTRQPWDRFVQCVHTRNDQLAAQNTIHPEQDRVFSIRELMDMMTIPRSFRWVDYSLDELNAMNDAEKRSIYKAHEVNIRQCLGEAVPTEIMRQIAASIKVSMQPKRSDASEINRIIADHDLARRNNLIVFLRDNPLNLDIASLMRVTELCNAQREKNAAFYTNKFIVNEIMGRLPVFNKDEIRILEPSVGAGSFIPFLFKQYENVPHVILDVVDICLLYTSPSPETK
;
A
#
# COMPACT_ATOMS: atom_id res chain seq x y z
N GLU A 1 -1.71 -30.43 11.32
CA GLU A 1 -3.07 -30.03 10.90
C GLU A 1 -3.26 -30.43 9.45
N LYS A 2 -4.34 -31.13 9.16
CA LYS A 2 -4.67 -31.52 7.79
C LYS A 2 -5.17 -30.30 7.04
N LEU A 3 -4.32 -29.73 6.18
CA LEU A 3 -4.81 -28.88 5.10
C LEU A 3 -5.81 -29.71 4.30
N GLY A 4 -7.02 -29.18 4.07
CA GLY A 4 -8.02 -29.85 3.24
C GLY A 4 -7.45 -30.13 1.83
N ASN A 5 -8.15 -30.95 1.06
CA ASN A 5 -7.71 -31.37 -0.29
C ASN A 5 -7.51 -30.22 -1.28
N ASP A 6 -7.94 -29.00 -0.96
CA ASP A 6 -7.91 -27.84 -1.86
C ASP A 6 -6.57 -27.05 -1.84
N GLY A 7 -5.65 -27.39 -0.94
CA GLY A 7 -4.35 -26.72 -0.84
C GLY A 7 -4.44 -25.27 -0.30
N ILE A 8 -3.32 -24.56 -0.33
CA ILE A 8 -3.22 -23.15 0.03
C ILE A 8 -3.08 -22.30 -1.23
N ASP A 9 -3.96 -21.34 -1.43
CA ASP A 9 -3.91 -20.44 -2.57
C ASP A 9 -2.90 -19.29 -2.40
N VAL A 10 -2.78 -18.75 -1.18
CA VAL A 10 -1.98 -17.55 -0.91
C VAL A 10 -1.13 -17.74 0.34
N ILE A 11 0.15 -17.40 0.25
CA ILE A 11 1.04 -17.24 1.41
C ILE A 11 1.46 -15.78 1.49
N ILE A 12 1.23 -15.14 2.65
CA ILE A 12 1.72 -13.80 2.96
C ILE A 12 2.79 -13.96 4.04
N ALA A 13 3.99 -13.47 3.75
CA ALA A 13 5.12 -13.52 4.67
C ALA A 13 5.62 -12.10 4.96
N THR A 14 5.61 -11.74 6.25
CA THR A 14 6.14 -10.47 6.75
C THR A 14 7.20 -10.75 7.81
N PRO A 15 8.30 -11.43 7.46
CA PRO A 15 9.30 -11.83 8.44
C PRO A 15 9.93 -10.60 9.11
N PRO A 16 10.27 -10.66 10.41
CA PRO A 16 10.81 -9.53 11.13
C PRO A 16 12.14 -9.05 10.53
N CYS A 17 12.27 -7.73 10.41
CA CYS A 17 13.39 -7.05 9.77
C CYS A 17 14.45 -6.53 10.78
N GLN A 18 14.61 -7.18 11.93
CA GLN A 18 15.47 -6.66 13.02
C GLN A 18 16.95 -6.55 12.64
N GLY A 19 17.43 -7.30 11.64
CA GLY A 19 18.75 -7.15 11.04
C GLY A 19 18.83 -6.23 9.82
N ILE A 20 17.67 -5.74 9.31
CA ILE A 20 17.55 -5.01 8.03
C ILE A 20 17.42 -3.49 8.26
N SER A 21 17.14 -3.05 9.49
CA SER A 21 16.88 -1.65 9.79
C SER A 21 18.11 -0.77 9.54
N VAL A 22 17.93 0.29 8.76
CA VAL A 22 18.94 1.33 8.46
C VAL A 22 19.47 2.02 9.74
N ILE A 23 18.75 1.89 10.86
CA ILE A 23 19.09 2.49 12.15
C ILE A 23 20.18 1.68 12.88
N ASN A 24 20.39 0.44 12.49
CA ASN A 24 21.35 -0.45 13.17
C ASN A 24 22.72 -0.40 12.47
N HIS A 25 23.60 0.50 12.92
CA HIS A 25 24.96 0.68 12.36
C HIS A 25 25.97 -0.37 12.83
N LYS A 26 25.55 -1.38 13.61
CA LYS A 26 26.41 -2.46 14.10
C LYS A 26 26.02 -3.79 13.45
N LYS A 27 26.58 -4.07 12.30
CA LYS A 27 26.44 -5.36 11.62
C LYS A 27 27.35 -6.39 12.32
N ASN A 28 26.74 -7.30 13.06
CA ASN A 28 27.41 -8.48 13.63
C ASN A 28 26.88 -9.75 12.95
N ASP A 29 27.66 -10.84 12.94
CA ASP A 29 27.30 -12.16 12.38
C ASP A 29 25.95 -12.72 12.92
N GLN A 30 25.52 -12.29 14.12
CA GLN A 30 24.21 -12.62 14.68
C GLN A 30 23.03 -12.02 13.89
N GLU A 31 23.23 -10.98 13.10
CA GLU A 31 22.16 -10.35 12.31
C GLU A 31 21.88 -11.12 11.01
N ILE A 32 22.89 -11.75 10.44
CA ILE A 32 22.72 -12.62 9.25
C ILE A 32 21.89 -13.84 9.63
N ASN A 33 22.10 -14.41 10.82
CA ASN A 33 21.31 -15.52 11.34
C ASN A 33 19.83 -15.14 11.61
N ARG A 34 19.51 -13.86 11.83
CA ARG A 34 18.10 -13.40 12.00
C ARG A 34 17.30 -13.38 10.71
N ASN A 35 17.94 -13.46 9.56
CA ASN A 35 17.28 -13.56 8.27
C ASN A 35 16.85 -15.01 7.93
N SER A 36 17.10 -15.99 8.81
CA SER A 36 16.65 -17.37 8.65
C SER A 36 15.15 -17.51 8.43
N LEU A 37 14.32 -16.65 9.06
CA LEU A 37 12.87 -16.66 8.87
C LEU A 37 12.42 -16.32 7.44
N VAL A 38 13.24 -15.56 6.71
CA VAL A 38 13.00 -15.34 5.26
C VAL A 38 13.27 -16.64 4.51
N VAL A 39 14.37 -17.31 4.82
CA VAL A 39 14.77 -18.59 4.20
C VAL A 39 13.71 -19.65 4.48
N GLU A 40 13.27 -19.79 5.72
CA GLU A 40 12.18 -20.70 6.10
C GLU A 40 10.87 -20.37 5.36
N SER A 41 10.56 -19.07 5.19
CA SER A 41 9.38 -18.65 4.43
C SER A 41 9.46 -19.08 2.96
N VAL A 42 10.65 -19.00 2.36
CA VAL A 42 10.90 -19.46 0.99
C VAL A 42 10.76 -20.98 0.88
N GLU A 43 11.31 -21.74 1.84
CA GLU A 43 11.18 -23.20 1.88
C GLU A 43 9.72 -23.64 2.06
N ILE A 44 8.95 -22.93 2.89
CA ILE A 44 7.51 -23.18 3.05
C ILE A 44 6.78 -22.95 1.73
N ILE A 45 7.07 -21.85 1.03
CA ILE A 45 6.46 -21.52 -0.28
C ILE A 45 6.82 -22.59 -1.31
N ASP A 46 8.09 -22.99 -1.36
CA ASP A 46 8.54 -24.03 -2.31
C ASP A 46 7.87 -25.39 -2.03
N ARG A 47 7.70 -25.75 -0.76
CA ARG A 47 7.05 -27.00 -0.37
C ARG A 47 5.55 -27.01 -0.62
N ILE A 48 4.85 -25.89 -0.28
CA ILE A 48 3.37 -25.79 -0.38
C ILE A 48 2.94 -25.48 -1.82
N LYS A 49 3.75 -24.73 -2.57
CA LYS A 49 3.49 -24.29 -3.95
C LYS A 49 2.15 -23.59 -4.11
N PRO A 50 1.88 -22.51 -3.33
CA PRO A 50 0.63 -21.74 -3.44
C PRO A 50 0.49 -21.12 -4.82
N ARG A 51 -0.73 -20.69 -5.18
CA ARG A 51 -0.95 -19.92 -6.42
C ARG A 51 -0.25 -18.58 -6.39
N PHE A 52 -0.23 -17.94 -5.22
CA PHE A 52 0.35 -16.62 -5.00
C PHE A 52 1.16 -16.60 -3.72
N PHE A 53 2.25 -15.83 -3.74
CA PHE A 53 2.92 -15.46 -2.51
C PHE A 53 3.23 -13.97 -2.49
N ILE A 54 3.29 -13.40 -1.29
CA ILE A 54 3.54 -11.98 -1.06
C ILE A 54 4.53 -11.85 0.09
N PHE A 55 5.68 -11.20 -0.15
CA PHE A 55 6.54 -10.68 0.90
C PHE A 55 6.31 -9.18 1.07
N GLU A 56 6.13 -8.72 2.30
CA GLU A 56 6.21 -7.31 2.66
C GLU A 56 7.36 -7.10 3.63
N ASN A 57 8.16 -6.06 3.39
CA ASN A 57 9.28 -5.75 4.26
C ASN A 57 9.80 -4.30 4.02
N VAL A 58 10.81 -3.89 4.80
CA VAL A 58 11.48 -2.58 4.64
C VAL A 58 12.16 -2.45 3.26
N MET A 59 12.46 -1.20 2.86
CA MET A 59 13.04 -0.87 1.55
C MET A 59 14.29 -1.68 1.20
N ALA A 60 15.13 -1.96 2.20
CA ALA A 60 16.39 -2.66 1.99
C ALA A 60 16.25 -4.18 1.78
N PHE A 61 15.05 -4.74 1.94
CA PHE A 61 14.78 -6.18 1.97
C PHE A 61 15.48 -6.97 0.87
N GLN A 62 15.30 -6.57 -0.38
CA GLN A 62 15.86 -7.31 -1.52
C GLN A 62 17.39 -7.30 -1.57
N LYS A 63 18.03 -6.26 -0.98
CA LYS A 63 19.49 -6.09 -0.98
C LYS A 63 20.16 -6.62 0.28
N THR A 64 19.39 -6.95 1.29
CA THR A 64 19.88 -7.49 2.54
C THR A 64 20.37 -8.92 2.33
N LEU A 65 21.47 -9.28 2.98
CA LEU A 65 22.07 -10.60 2.87
C LEU A 65 21.35 -11.62 3.75
N CYS A 66 21.22 -12.85 3.27
CA CYS A 66 20.83 -14.04 4.04
C CYS A 66 21.84 -15.15 3.82
N ILE A 67 21.79 -16.15 4.68
CA ILE A 67 22.51 -17.42 4.52
C ILE A 67 21.49 -18.42 4.00
N THR A 68 21.75 -18.99 2.84
CA THR A 68 20.92 -20.02 2.21
C THR A 68 21.11 -21.38 2.90
N PRO A 69 20.26 -22.39 2.67
CA PRO A 69 20.41 -23.73 3.25
C PRO A 69 21.73 -24.43 2.90
N ASP A 70 22.33 -24.08 1.77
CA ASP A 70 23.64 -24.55 1.33
C ASP A 70 24.81 -23.64 1.78
N GLU A 71 24.58 -22.85 2.83
CA GLU A 71 25.55 -21.97 3.49
C GLU A 71 26.14 -20.84 2.61
N GLN A 72 25.52 -20.53 1.50
CA GLN A 72 25.92 -19.39 0.67
C GLN A 72 25.35 -18.08 1.22
N VAL A 73 26.13 -17.00 1.12
CA VAL A 73 25.70 -15.65 1.49
C VAL A 73 25.29 -14.90 0.23
N MET A 74 24.03 -14.53 0.12
CA MET A 74 23.54 -13.77 -1.02
C MET A 74 22.40 -12.80 -0.66
N PRO A 75 22.08 -11.82 -1.53
CA PRO A 75 20.92 -10.94 -1.34
C PRO A 75 19.62 -11.75 -1.30
N ILE A 76 18.73 -11.39 -0.36
CA ILE A 76 17.40 -12.01 -0.20
C ILE A 76 16.62 -12.03 -1.53
N GLY A 77 16.66 -10.92 -2.27
CA GLY A 77 15.94 -10.83 -3.55
C GLY A 77 16.47 -11.82 -4.62
N GLU A 78 17.76 -12.12 -4.60
CA GLU A 78 18.39 -13.12 -5.47
C GLU A 78 18.02 -14.52 -5.01
N TYR A 79 18.11 -14.78 -3.71
CA TYR A 79 17.72 -16.07 -3.15
C TYR A 79 16.27 -16.43 -3.47
N ILE A 80 15.32 -15.52 -3.25
CA ILE A 80 13.91 -15.76 -3.59
C ILE A 80 13.73 -16.09 -5.09
N ARG A 81 14.45 -15.38 -5.97
CA ARG A 81 14.35 -15.64 -7.42
C ARG A 81 15.03 -16.94 -7.84
N SER A 82 16.15 -17.28 -7.25
CA SER A 82 16.84 -18.55 -7.54
C SER A 82 16.05 -19.76 -7.06
N ALA A 83 15.50 -19.70 -5.85
CA ALA A 83 14.73 -20.80 -5.27
C ALA A 83 13.36 -21.00 -5.90
N LEU A 84 12.63 -19.91 -6.19
CA LEU A 84 11.22 -19.97 -6.62
C LEU A 84 10.99 -19.63 -8.08
N GLY A 85 11.99 -19.08 -8.79
CA GLY A 85 11.81 -18.56 -10.15
C GLY A 85 11.54 -19.64 -11.21
N SER A 86 11.83 -20.92 -10.95
CA SER A 86 11.43 -22.04 -11.82
C SER A 86 9.91 -22.17 -11.92
N GLU A 87 9.20 -22.00 -10.79
CA GLU A 87 7.75 -22.22 -10.66
C GLU A 87 6.92 -20.92 -10.69
N TYR A 88 7.55 -19.77 -10.43
CA TYR A 88 6.85 -18.49 -10.26
C TYR A 88 7.37 -17.40 -11.19
N ILE A 89 6.47 -16.50 -11.59
CA ILE A 89 6.80 -15.16 -12.08
C ILE A 89 6.86 -14.26 -10.85
N ILE A 90 8.00 -13.58 -10.64
CA ILE A 90 8.26 -12.82 -9.41
C ILE A 90 8.56 -11.37 -9.76
N SER A 91 7.88 -10.43 -9.10
CA SER A 91 8.16 -9.00 -9.18
C SER A 91 8.35 -8.42 -7.78
N GLY A 92 9.33 -7.55 -7.60
CA GLY A 92 9.59 -6.85 -6.34
C GLY A 92 9.68 -5.34 -6.56
N ARG A 93 8.84 -4.55 -5.85
CA ARG A 93 8.78 -3.10 -5.96
C ARG A 93 8.85 -2.44 -4.59
N ILE A 94 9.44 -1.26 -4.55
CA ILE A 94 9.42 -0.39 -3.37
C ILE A 94 8.29 0.63 -3.59
N LEU A 95 7.32 0.66 -2.67
CA LEU A 95 6.15 1.52 -2.74
C LEU A 95 6.03 2.34 -1.46
N ASN A 96 5.65 3.60 -1.57
CA ASN A 96 5.15 4.34 -0.43
C ASN A 96 3.63 4.15 -0.36
N PHE A 97 3.16 3.47 0.65
CA PHE A 97 1.77 3.05 0.77
C PHE A 97 0.77 4.20 0.84
N MET A 98 1.19 5.41 1.21
CA MET A 98 0.29 6.57 1.17
C MET A 98 -0.24 6.86 -0.25
N ASN A 99 0.54 6.54 -1.28
CA ASN A 99 0.14 6.70 -2.67
C ASN A 99 -0.76 5.57 -3.18
N TYR A 100 -1.13 4.63 -2.31
CA TYR A 100 -1.93 3.45 -2.64
C TYR A 100 -3.09 3.26 -1.66
N GLY A 101 -3.51 4.32 -0.98
CA GLY A 101 -4.69 4.33 -0.12
C GLY A 101 -4.43 4.05 1.36
N SER A 102 -3.16 3.93 1.79
CA SER A 102 -2.83 4.10 3.21
C SER A 102 -3.00 5.56 3.60
N ASN A 103 -3.52 5.82 4.79
CA ASN A 103 -3.61 7.19 5.30
C ASN A 103 -2.30 7.69 5.93
N SER A 104 -1.23 6.91 5.90
CA SER A 104 0.09 7.30 6.42
C SER A 104 1.22 6.90 5.48
N SER A 105 2.29 7.69 5.49
CA SER A 105 3.50 7.44 4.73
C SER A 105 4.24 6.23 5.29
N ARG A 106 4.31 5.15 4.51
CA ARG A 106 5.04 3.94 4.87
C ARG A 106 5.68 3.32 3.65
N THR A 107 6.97 3.54 3.47
CA THR A 107 7.71 2.99 2.31
C THR A 107 8.17 1.57 2.60
N ARG A 108 7.76 0.62 1.75
CA ARG A 108 8.04 -0.81 1.90
C ARG A 108 8.34 -1.48 0.57
N THR A 109 9.04 -2.59 0.64
CA THR A 109 9.16 -3.53 -0.47
C THR A 109 7.96 -4.48 -0.44
N LEU A 110 7.24 -4.56 -1.54
CA LEU A 110 6.32 -5.65 -1.85
C LEU A 110 6.96 -6.54 -2.91
N MET A 111 7.08 -7.84 -2.62
CA MET A 111 7.56 -8.82 -3.58
C MET A 111 6.45 -9.86 -3.79
N ILE A 112 5.93 -9.93 -5.00
CA ILE A 112 4.76 -10.75 -5.34
C ILE A 112 5.19 -11.82 -6.33
N GLY A 113 4.82 -13.06 -6.05
CA GLY A 113 5.00 -14.20 -6.94
C GLY A 113 3.66 -14.78 -7.39
N VAL A 114 3.56 -15.09 -8.67
CA VAL A 114 2.41 -15.76 -9.28
C VAL A 114 2.90 -17.06 -9.90
N SER A 115 2.26 -18.18 -9.57
CA SER A 115 2.60 -19.49 -10.15
C SER A 115 2.48 -19.46 -11.67
N LYS A 116 3.48 -19.99 -12.37
CA LYS A 116 3.51 -20.06 -13.83
C LYS A 116 2.33 -20.84 -14.43
N LYS A 117 1.69 -21.70 -13.65
CA LYS A 117 0.47 -22.39 -14.04
C LYS A 117 -0.69 -21.42 -14.34
N TYR A 118 -0.64 -20.20 -13.73
CA TYR A 118 -1.67 -19.17 -13.87
C TYR A 118 -1.21 -17.96 -14.70
N ARG A 119 0.02 -17.99 -15.27
CA ARG A 119 0.65 -16.85 -15.96
C ARG A 119 -0.15 -16.27 -17.13
N ASN A 120 -0.95 -17.08 -17.80
CA ASN A 120 -1.74 -16.63 -18.96
C ASN A 120 -2.92 -15.75 -18.56
N ASN A 121 -3.33 -15.82 -17.28
CA ASN A 121 -4.49 -15.13 -16.76
C ASN A 121 -4.13 -13.94 -15.88
N ILE A 122 -2.94 -13.97 -15.23
CA ILE A 122 -2.52 -12.95 -14.28
C ILE A 122 -1.01 -12.92 -14.12
N THR A 123 -0.47 -11.74 -13.86
CA THR A 123 0.93 -11.49 -13.53
C THR A 123 1.05 -10.81 -12.18
N PRO A 124 2.24 -10.74 -11.55
CA PRO A 124 2.42 -9.98 -10.31
C PRO A 124 1.99 -8.51 -10.42
N PHE A 125 2.07 -7.90 -11.62
CA PHE A 125 1.67 -6.51 -11.84
C PHE A 125 0.17 -6.28 -11.66
N ASP A 126 -0.66 -7.29 -11.94
CA ASP A 126 -2.11 -7.21 -11.76
C ASP A 126 -2.52 -7.22 -10.28
N LEU A 127 -1.61 -7.61 -9.40
CA LEU A 127 -1.84 -7.72 -7.96
C LEU A 127 -1.37 -6.51 -7.15
N TYR A 128 -0.49 -5.65 -7.71
CA TYR A 128 -0.08 -4.45 -7.00
C TYR A 128 -1.28 -3.53 -6.72
N PRO A 129 -1.28 -2.83 -5.56
CA PRO A 129 -2.34 -1.88 -5.27
C PRO A 129 -2.36 -0.74 -6.28
N CYS A 130 -3.56 -0.21 -6.57
CA CYS A 130 -3.74 0.92 -7.47
C CYS A 130 -3.41 2.24 -6.78
N TYR A 131 -2.85 3.18 -7.55
CA TYR A 131 -2.59 4.53 -7.07
C TYR A 131 -3.87 5.17 -6.51
N ARG A 132 -3.68 5.90 -5.41
CA ARG A 132 -4.67 6.81 -4.82
C ARG A 132 -3.94 8.02 -4.26
N PRO A 133 -4.50 9.22 -4.38
CA PRO A 133 -3.88 10.42 -3.82
C PRO A 133 -3.72 10.27 -2.30
N GLU A 134 -2.64 10.84 -1.80
CA GLU A 134 -2.40 10.95 -0.37
C GLU A 134 -3.45 11.84 0.31
N LYS A 135 -3.71 11.55 1.59
CA LYS A 135 -4.56 12.37 2.45
C LYS A 135 -3.73 13.18 3.42
N THR A 136 -4.22 14.37 3.75
CA THR A 136 -3.67 15.18 4.82
C THR A 136 -4.07 14.61 6.19
N LEU A 137 -3.33 14.99 7.22
CA LEU A 137 -3.68 14.62 8.60
C LEU A 137 -5.08 15.13 8.98
N ARG A 138 -5.45 16.33 8.50
CA ARG A 138 -6.78 16.90 8.68
C ARG A 138 -7.89 15.99 8.13
N GLU A 139 -7.75 15.50 6.92
CA GLU A 139 -8.73 14.59 6.30
C GLU A 139 -8.89 13.26 7.03
N VAL A 140 -7.89 12.87 7.84
CA VAL A 140 -7.90 11.57 8.54
C VAL A 140 -8.46 11.67 9.95
N ILE A 141 -8.14 12.74 10.71
CA ILE A 141 -8.45 12.77 12.16
C ILE A 141 -9.12 14.04 12.66
N TYR A 142 -9.44 15.02 11.81
CA TYR A 142 -9.95 16.31 12.28
C TYR A 142 -11.25 16.22 13.08
N ASP A 143 -12.14 15.31 12.70
CA ASP A 143 -13.47 15.15 13.29
C ASP A 143 -13.47 14.45 14.66
N TYR A 144 -12.31 14.02 15.15
CA TYR A 144 -12.24 13.41 16.47
C TYR A 144 -12.41 14.45 17.59
N PRO A 145 -13.21 14.12 18.65
CA PRO A 145 -13.37 15.02 19.78
C PRO A 145 -12.04 15.26 20.50
N ARG A 146 -11.94 16.41 21.15
CA ARG A 146 -10.79 16.70 22.03
C ARG A 146 -10.78 15.71 23.18
N LEU A 147 -9.58 15.41 23.67
CA LEU A 147 -9.37 14.57 24.84
C LEU A 147 -8.72 15.38 25.96
N GLU A 148 -9.32 15.31 27.14
CA GLU A 148 -8.69 15.82 28.35
C GLU A 148 -7.61 14.87 28.87
N TRP A 149 -6.78 15.35 29.77
CA TRP A 149 -5.67 14.59 30.32
C TRP A 149 -6.14 13.33 31.06
N GLY A 150 -5.71 12.18 30.55
CA GLY A 150 -6.08 10.86 31.07
C GLY A 150 -7.52 10.44 30.79
N GLU A 151 -8.20 11.14 29.91
CA GLU A 151 -9.53 10.78 29.43
C GLU A 151 -9.50 9.57 28.52
N ILE A 152 -10.52 8.71 28.66
CA ILE A 152 -10.93 7.71 27.67
C ILE A 152 -12.28 8.16 27.18
N SER A 153 -12.43 8.35 25.86
CA SER A 153 -13.69 8.81 25.28
C SER A 153 -14.86 7.89 25.66
N GLN A 154 -16.00 8.48 25.98
CA GLN A 154 -17.20 7.71 26.34
C GLN A 154 -17.80 6.97 25.14
N SER A 155 -17.62 7.51 23.93
CA SER A 155 -18.14 6.92 22.69
C SER A 155 -17.19 5.97 21.97
N ASP A 156 -15.90 6.00 22.33
CA ASP A 156 -14.88 5.16 21.70
C ASP A 156 -13.71 4.87 22.64
N PHE A 157 -13.71 3.69 23.23
CA PHE A 157 -12.68 3.23 24.16
C PHE A 157 -11.24 3.40 23.62
N TYR A 158 -11.04 3.22 22.30
CA TYR A 158 -9.72 3.37 21.70
C TYR A 158 -9.34 4.83 21.43
N HIS A 159 -10.27 5.78 21.55
CA HIS A 159 -9.96 7.20 21.51
C HIS A 159 -9.49 7.68 22.89
N ALA A 160 -8.27 7.28 23.19
CA ALA A 160 -7.51 7.61 24.40
C ALA A 160 -6.03 7.68 24.06
N PHE A 161 -5.27 8.50 24.80
CA PHE A 161 -3.83 8.63 24.59
C PHE A 161 -3.06 8.23 25.85
N ARG A 162 -1.81 7.81 25.66
CA ARG A 162 -0.91 7.54 26.77
C ARG A 162 -0.44 8.86 27.40
N THR A 163 -0.72 9.01 28.70
CA THR A 163 -0.23 10.16 29.45
C THR A 163 1.29 10.11 29.60
N TYR A 164 1.90 11.27 29.62
CA TYR A 164 3.33 11.48 29.85
C TYR A 164 3.52 12.28 31.15
N THR A 165 4.77 12.40 31.62
CA THR A 165 5.06 13.17 32.86
C THR A 165 4.59 14.61 32.69
N PRO A 166 3.73 15.16 33.58
CA PRO A 166 3.16 16.51 33.44
C PRO A 166 4.22 17.62 33.29
N ALA A 167 5.41 17.45 33.90
CA ALA A 167 6.53 18.36 33.74
C ALA A 167 7.02 18.54 32.29
N MET A 168 6.64 17.64 31.39
CA MET A 168 6.99 17.74 29.97
C MET A 168 5.99 18.58 29.16
N ARG A 169 4.80 18.87 29.72
CA ARG A 169 3.76 19.62 28.99
C ARG A 169 4.23 21.02 28.55
N PRO A 170 4.96 21.81 29.37
CA PRO A 170 5.49 23.10 28.94
C PRO A 170 6.41 23.03 27.70
N TRP A 171 7.02 21.88 27.45
CA TRP A 171 7.90 21.72 26.27
C TRP A 171 7.14 21.80 24.94
N ILE A 172 5.87 21.38 24.95
CA ILE A 172 5.08 21.23 23.72
C ILE A 172 3.90 22.20 23.64
N HIS A 173 3.52 22.85 24.76
CA HIS A 173 2.29 23.64 24.83
C HIS A 173 2.24 24.80 23.84
N ASP A 174 3.34 25.54 23.72
CA ASP A 174 3.40 26.74 22.89
C ASP A 174 3.88 26.48 21.46
N LEU A 175 4.12 25.21 21.09
CA LEU A 175 4.59 24.87 19.76
C LEU A 175 3.50 25.12 18.72
N LYS A 176 3.90 25.76 17.63
CA LYS A 176 3.11 25.83 16.40
C LYS A 176 3.28 24.56 15.59
N GLU A 177 2.43 24.39 14.61
CA GLU A 177 2.53 23.30 13.65
C GLU A 177 3.92 23.25 12.99
N GLY A 178 4.55 22.09 12.99
CA GLY A 178 5.88 21.88 12.44
C GLY A 178 7.05 22.24 13.36
N GLU A 179 6.80 22.91 14.51
CA GLU A 179 7.86 23.25 15.46
C GLU A 179 8.18 22.07 16.39
N SER A 180 9.44 21.97 16.76
CA SER A 180 9.94 21.00 17.75
C SER A 180 10.21 21.68 19.10
N ALA A 181 10.00 20.96 20.20
CA ALA A 181 10.34 21.46 21.52
C ALA A 181 11.82 21.89 21.69
N PHE A 182 12.71 21.41 20.83
CA PHE A 182 14.10 21.88 20.79
C PHE A 182 14.24 23.31 20.25
N ASP A 183 13.24 23.80 19.53
CA ASP A 183 13.23 25.14 18.93
C ASP A 183 12.68 26.21 19.88
N ASN A 184 12.20 25.83 21.09
CA ASN A 184 11.73 26.79 22.10
C ASN A 184 12.79 27.84 22.43
N VAL A 185 12.40 29.11 22.40
CA VAL A 185 13.28 30.23 22.75
C VAL A 185 13.69 30.15 24.23
N ASP A 186 12.71 29.89 25.10
CA ASP A 186 12.95 29.68 26.54
C ASP A 186 13.65 28.31 26.74
N PRO A 187 14.91 28.32 27.23
CA PRO A 187 15.60 27.06 27.53
C PRO A 187 14.86 26.17 28.52
N SER A 188 14.07 26.72 29.47
CA SER A 188 13.33 25.93 30.44
C SER A 188 12.28 25.02 29.78
N LYS A 189 11.78 25.38 28.61
CA LYS A 189 10.81 24.64 27.80
C LYS A 189 11.45 23.69 26.80
N ARG A 190 12.80 23.56 26.78
CA ARG A 190 13.48 22.57 25.95
C ARG A 190 13.55 21.22 26.63
N PRO A 191 13.52 20.10 25.88
CA PRO A 191 13.65 18.75 26.43
C PRO A 191 14.94 18.59 27.25
N HIS A 192 14.80 18.19 28.50
CA HIS A 192 15.93 18.03 29.42
C HIS A 192 15.70 16.89 30.40
N ARG A 193 16.76 16.52 31.15
CA ARG A 193 16.74 15.58 32.26
C ARG A 193 17.34 16.28 33.48
N ILE A 194 16.94 15.84 34.66
CA ILE A 194 17.60 16.23 35.92
C ILE A 194 18.57 15.09 36.32
N ILE A 195 19.85 15.38 36.38
CA ILE A 195 20.90 14.45 36.76
C ILE A 195 21.62 15.13 37.97
N ASP A 196 21.64 14.47 39.08
CA ASP A 196 22.25 15.00 40.35
C ASP A 196 21.79 16.43 40.71
N GLY A 197 20.50 16.69 40.56
CA GLY A 197 19.88 17.98 40.79
C GLY A 197 20.19 19.05 39.75
N LYS A 198 20.99 18.76 38.74
CA LYS A 198 21.34 19.67 37.65
C LYS A 198 20.54 19.36 36.41
N ARG A 199 20.12 20.42 35.73
CA ARG A 199 19.46 20.31 34.44
C ARG A 199 20.48 20.05 33.33
N VAL A 200 20.24 18.96 32.55
CA VAL A 200 21.02 18.58 31.39
C VAL A 200 20.10 18.53 30.17
N GLU A 201 20.31 19.38 29.18
CA GLU A 201 19.52 19.39 27.96
C GLU A 201 19.73 18.11 27.16
N ASN A 202 18.64 17.61 26.57
CA ASN A 202 18.72 16.47 25.68
C ASN A 202 19.37 16.88 24.36
N THR A 203 20.22 16.02 23.82
CA THR A 203 20.81 16.25 22.51
C THR A 203 19.77 16.03 21.39
N ARG A 204 19.62 17.00 20.50
CA ARG A 204 18.77 16.88 19.32
C ARG A 204 19.42 15.91 18.32
N LYS A 205 18.94 14.67 18.28
CA LYS A 205 19.44 13.65 17.33
C LYS A 205 18.73 13.69 15.98
N ASN A 206 17.42 14.00 15.98
CA ASN A 206 16.57 14.08 14.81
C ASN A 206 15.66 15.32 14.88
N ARG A 207 15.32 15.89 13.71
CA ARG A 207 14.45 17.07 13.64
C ARG A 207 13.01 16.77 14.07
N ASP A 208 12.54 15.54 13.88
CA ASP A 208 11.14 15.15 14.02
C ASP A 208 10.73 14.74 15.44
N LYS A 209 11.69 14.80 16.40
CA LYS A 209 11.42 14.52 17.81
C LYS A 209 10.73 15.70 18.49
N TYR A 210 9.76 15.41 19.35
CA TYR A 210 8.97 16.43 20.05
C TYR A 210 8.35 17.45 19.10
N THR A 211 7.97 17.04 17.89
CA THR A 211 7.46 17.93 16.85
C THR A 211 5.94 17.85 16.77
N ARG A 212 5.28 19.02 16.86
CA ARG A 212 3.85 19.15 16.63
C ARG A 212 3.54 18.99 15.16
N GLN A 213 2.67 18.04 14.83
CA GLN A 213 2.35 17.73 13.44
C GLN A 213 1.50 18.84 12.81
N PRO A 214 1.72 19.16 11.53
CA PRO A 214 0.85 20.08 10.81
C PRO A 214 -0.40 19.38 10.26
N TRP A 215 -1.53 20.10 10.28
CA TRP A 215 -2.81 19.59 9.77
C TRP A 215 -2.80 19.31 8.27
N ASP A 216 -2.23 20.22 7.50
CA ASP A 216 -2.34 20.24 6.04
C ASP A 216 -1.13 19.58 5.36
N ARG A 217 -0.57 18.58 6.03
CA ARG A 217 0.44 17.66 5.48
C ARG A 217 -0.01 16.22 5.60
N PHE A 218 0.57 15.36 4.75
CA PHE A 218 0.33 13.92 4.84
C PHE A 218 0.80 13.36 6.18
N VAL A 219 0.12 12.30 6.62
CA VAL A 219 0.45 11.62 7.88
C VAL A 219 1.81 10.93 7.76
N GLN A 220 2.69 11.19 8.70
CA GLN A 220 3.99 10.55 8.79
C GLN A 220 3.87 9.06 9.17
N CYS A 221 4.98 8.32 9.05
CA CYS A 221 5.00 6.90 9.40
C CYS A 221 4.63 6.68 10.86
N VAL A 222 3.67 5.79 11.11
CA VAL A 222 3.35 5.30 12.46
C VAL A 222 4.44 4.34 12.91
N HIS A 223 5.15 4.70 13.99
CA HIS A 223 6.25 3.91 14.56
C HIS A 223 5.78 3.07 15.75
N THR A 224 6.56 2.08 16.16
CA THR A 224 6.31 1.25 17.35
C THR A 224 6.35 2.05 18.67
N ARG A 225 7.06 3.19 18.68
CA ARG A 225 7.14 4.12 19.85
C ARG A 225 6.24 5.33 19.67
N ASN A 226 5.04 5.15 19.10
CA ASN A 226 4.05 6.22 18.92
C ASN A 226 3.38 6.67 20.23
N ASP A 227 3.80 6.09 21.34
CA ASP A 227 3.36 6.36 22.70
C ASP A 227 4.13 7.51 23.40
N GLN A 228 5.19 8.02 22.78
CA GLN A 228 6.12 8.96 23.43
C GLN A 228 6.22 10.29 22.68
N LEU A 229 6.23 11.39 23.43
CA LEU A 229 6.52 12.72 22.88
C LEU A 229 7.91 12.80 22.26
N ALA A 230 8.87 12.04 22.82
CA ALA A 230 10.25 11.97 22.33
C ALA A 230 10.40 11.19 21.02
N ALA A 231 9.39 10.48 20.59
CA ALA A 231 9.42 9.78 19.31
C ALA A 231 9.17 10.76 18.15
N GLN A 232 9.38 10.26 16.94
CA GLN A 232 9.24 11.08 15.73
C GLN A 232 7.75 11.26 15.40
N ASN A 233 7.35 12.49 15.11
CA ASN A 233 6.05 12.81 14.52
C ASN A 233 4.84 12.30 15.34
N THR A 234 4.87 12.41 16.65
CA THR A 234 3.83 11.83 17.54
C THR A 234 2.88 12.85 18.17
N ILE A 235 3.18 14.15 18.09
CA ILE A 235 2.39 15.18 18.80
C ILE A 235 1.24 15.65 17.92
N HIS A 236 0.03 15.62 18.49
CA HIS A 236 -1.19 16.09 17.85
C HIS A 236 -1.09 17.57 17.44
N PRO A 237 -1.67 18.00 16.29
CA PRO A 237 -1.57 19.37 15.80
C PRO A 237 -1.99 20.48 16.76
N GLU A 238 -3.02 20.25 17.58
CA GLU A 238 -3.60 21.27 18.47
C GLU A 238 -3.56 20.91 19.95
N GLN A 239 -3.49 19.61 20.28
CA GLN A 239 -3.59 19.14 21.66
C GLN A 239 -2.23 18.73 22.18
N ASP A 240 -2.00 18.95 23.49
CA ASP A 240 -0.71 18.62 24.14
C ASP A 240 -0.62 17.14 24.47
N ARG A 241 -0.74 16.29 23.44
CA ARG A 241 -0.75 14.84 23.57
C ARG A 241 -0.15 14.13 22.35
N VAL A 242 0.17 12.87 22.52
CA VAL A 242 0.39 11.96 21.40
C VAL A 242 -0.95 11.55 20.79
N PHE A 243 -0.92 11.00 19.59
CA PHE A 243 -2.13 10.48 18.96
C PHE A 243 -2.78 9.37 19.77
N SER A 244 -4.11 9.32 19.77
CA SER A 244 -4.89 8.24 20.36
C SER A 244 -4.71 6.93 19.57
N ILE A 245 -5.08 5.80 20.19
CA ILE A 245 -5.07 4.51 19.48
C ILE A 245 -6.03 4.56 18.29
N ARG A 246 -7.20 5.18 18.42
CA ARG A 246 -8.19 5.29 17.34
C ARG A 246 -7.65 6.10 16.16
N GLU A 247 -7.03 7.25 16.42
CA GLU A 247 -6.40 8.07 15.37
C GLU A 247 -5.31 7.27 14.63
N LEU A 248 -4.48 6.52 15.36
CA LEU A 248 -3.46 5.65 14.77
C LEU A 248 -4.06 4.51 13.95
N MET A 249 -5.21 3.94 14.38
CA MET A 249 -5.92 2.93 13.59
C MET A 249 -6.37 3.50 12.24
N ASP A 250 -6.95 4.70 12.22
CA ASP A 250 -7.38 5.34 10.96
C ASP A 250 -6.18 5.71 10.08
N MET A 251 -5.05 6.15 10.66
CA MET A 251 -3.81 6.37 9.92
C MET A 251 -3.28 5.09 9.25
N MET A 252 -3.50 3.94 9.88
CA MET A 252 -3.10 2.61 9.40
C MET A 252 -4.23 1.90 8.64
N THR A 253 -5.34 2.59 8.37
CA THR A 253 -6.53 2.04 7.69
C THR A 253 -7.12 0.79 8.34
N ILE A 254 -6.90 0.62 9.66
CA ILE A 254 -7.42 -0.52 10.42
C ILE A 254 -8.92 -0.30 10.68
N PRO A 255 -9.78 -1.26 10.32
CA PRO A 255 -11.22 -1.11 10.49
C PRO A 255 -11.62 -0.85 11.95
N ARG A 256 -12.63 -0.02 12.18
CA ARG A 256 -13.17 0.25 13.53
C ARG A 256 -13.68 -1.00 14.23
N SER A 257 -14.09 -2.02 13.49
CA SER A 257 -14.53 -3.31 14.00
C SER A 257 -13.39 -4.24 14.45
N PHE A 258 -12.12 -3.85 14.23
CA PHE A 258 -10.98 -4.66 14.65
C PHE A 258 -10.90 -4.73 16.19
N ARG A 259 -10.78 -5.94 16.71
CA ARG A 259 -10.69 -6.19 18.15
C ARG A 259 -9.23 -6.37 18.57
N TRP A 260 -8.79 -5.55 19.50
CA TRP A 260 -7.46 -5.66 20.11
C TRP A 260 -7.46 -6.50 21.39
N VAL A 261 -8.64 -6.68 21.96
CA VAL A 261 -8.90 -7.42 23.20
C VAL A 261 -10.15 -8.29 23.03
N ASP A 262 -10.43 -9.18 23.96
CA ASP A 262 -11.56 -10.15 23.86
C ASP A 262 -12.96 -9.52 23.98
N TYR A 263 -13.04 -8.20 24.09
CA TYR A 263 -14.31 -7.44 24.16
C TYR A 263 -14.61 -6.75 22.85
N SER A 264 -15.87 -6.63 22.50
CA SER A 264 -16.32 -5.74 21.43
C SER A 264 -16.20 -4.27 21.82
N LEU A 265 -16.23 -3.35 20.85
CA LEU A 265 -16.19 -1.92 21.13
C LEU A 265 -17.39 -1.48 21.98
N ASP A 266 -18.58 -2.03 21.73
CA ASP A 266 -19.79 -1.70 22.49
C ASP A 266 -19.70 -2.15 23.95
N GLU A 267 -19.16 -3.35 24.19
CA GLU A 267 -18.91 -3.83 25.56
C GLU A 267 -17.89 -2.93 26.29
N LEU A 268 -16.78 -2.56 25.61
CA LEU A 268 -15.79 -1.66 26.18
C LEU A 268 -16.37 -0.27 26.49
N ASN A 269 -17.20 0.25 25.60
CA ASN A 269 -17.84 1.57 25.79
C ASN A 269 -18.89 1.56 26.92
N ALA A 270 -19.53 0.42 27.18
CA ALA A 270 -20.51 0.27 28.24
C ALA A 270 -19.90 0.08 29.66
N MET A 271 -18.60 -0.21 29.75
CA MET A 271 -17.89 -0.37 31.03
C MET A 271 -17.79 0.94 31.81
N ASN A 272 -17.67 0.86 33.11
CA ASN A 272 -17.36 2.01 33.95
C ASN A 272 -15.92 2.48 33.78
N ASP A 273 -15.61 3.71 34.22
CA ASP A 273 -14.30 4.32 34.03
C ASP A 273 -13.14 3.55 34.66
N ALA A 274 -13.36 2.88 35.79
CA ALA A 274 -12.33 2.11 36.47
C ALA A 274 -11.96 0.85 35.65
N GLU A 275 -12.94 0.17 35.13
CA GLU A 275 -12.77 -1.00 34.25
C GLU A 275 -12.07 -0.59 32.95
N LYS A 276 -12.54 0.48 32.28
CA LYS A 276 -11.92 1.02 31.07
C LYS A 276 -10.44 1.33 31.30
N ARG A 277 -10.09 2.04 32.39
CA ARG A 277 -8.70 2.40 32.72
C ARG A 277 -7.85 1.17 32.99
N SER A 278 -8.38 0.16 33.65
CA SER A 278 -7.66 -1.09 33.95
C SER A 278 -7.30 -1.83 32.66
N ILE A 279 -8.28 -2.02 31.78
CA ILE A 279 -8.08 -2.70 30.48
C ILE A 279 -7.14 -1.88 29.58
N TYR A 280 -7.36 -0.57 29.48
CA TYR A 280 -6.51 0.31 28.66
C TYR A 280 -5.05 0.24 29.11
N LYS A 281 -4.77 0.36 30.40
CA LYS A 281 -3.42 0.31 30.97
C LYS A 281 -2.74 -1.04 30.73
N ALA A 282 -3.50 -2.13 30.76
CA ALA A 282 -2.96 -3.47 30.53
C ALA A 282 -2.52 -3.70 29.06
N HIS A 283 -3.20 -3.07 28.09
CA HIS A 283 -3.06 -3.42 26.68
C HIS A 283 -2.48 -2.31 25.79
N GLU A 284 -2.53 -1.02 26.19
CA GLU A 284 -2.19 0.13 25.35
C GLU A 284 -0.82 0.03 24.69
N VAL A 285 0.20 -0.41 25.43
CA VAL A 285 1.58 -0.48 24.92
C VAL A 285 1.69 -1.50 23.80
N ASN A 286 1.12 -2.68 24.03
CA ASN A 286 1.13 -3.76 23.01
C ASN A 286 0.34 -3.36 21.77
N ILE A 287 -0.86 -2.76 21.94
CA ILE A 287 -1.66 -2.27 20.81
C ILE A 287 -0.88 -1.25 19.99
N ARG A 288 -0.24 -0.28 20.64
CA ARG A 288 0.55 0.76 19.98
C ARG A 288 1.77 0.19 19.25
N GLN A 289 2.42 -0.82 19.84
CA GLN A 289 3.53 -1.52 19.19
C GLN A 289 3.02 -2.25 17.94
N CYS A 290 1.95 -3.02 18.05
CA CYS A 290 1.34 -3.72 16.91
C CYS A 290 0.93 -2.75 15.79
N LEU A 291 0.36 -1.58 16.13
CA LEU A 291 0.04 -0.53 15.15
C LEU A 291 1.28 -0.05 14.38
N GLY A 292 2.41 0.12 15.06
CA GLY A 292 3.68 0.51 14.42
C GLY A 292 4.31 -0.59 13.56
N GLU A 293 4.04 -1.85 13.86
CA GLU A 293 4.53 -3.01 13.11
C GLU A 293 3.61 -3.37 11.94
N ALA A 294 2.32 -3.05 12.04
CA ALA A 294 1.30 -3.45 11.09
C ALA A 294 1.56 -2.95 9.65
N VAL A 295 1.05 -3.71 8.71
CA VAL A 295 0.88 -3.27 7.32
C VAL A 295 -0.49 -2.58 7.22
N PRO A 296 -0.58 -1.37 6.62
CA PRO A 296 -1.88 -0.72 6.41
C PRO A 296 -2.85 -1.66 5.70
N THR A 297 -4.02 -1.87 6.31
CA THR A 297 -4.94 -2.94 5.88
C THR A 297 -5.49 -2.71 4.47
N GLU A 298 -5.62 -1.45 4.04
CA GLU A 298 -6.07 -1.10 2.68
C GLU A 298 -5.18 -1.70 1.59
N ILE A 299 -3.87 -1.77 1.82
CA ILE A 299 -2.92 -2.36 0.86
C ILE A 299 -3.23 -3.85 0.64
N MET A 300 -3.34 -4.59 1.72
CA MET A 300 -3.65 -6.03 1.63
C MET A 300 -5.08 -6.29 1.14
N ARG A 301 -6.03 -5.41 1.47
CA ARG A 301 -7.40 -5.47 0.94
C ARG A 301 -7.43 -5.36 -0.58
N GLN A 302 -6.67 -4.43 -1.16
CA GLN A 302 -6.59 -4.28 -2.62
C GLN A 302 -5.95 -5.51 -3.28
N ILE A 303 -4.85 -6.01 -2.72
CA ILE A 303 -4.19 -7.22 -3.23
C ILE A 303 -5.16 -8.41 -3.16
N ALA A 304 -5.82 -8.62 -2.03
CA ALA A 304 -6.79 -9.69 -1.85
C ALA A 304 -7.98 -9.58 -2.83
N ALA A 305 -8.47 -8.35 -3.08
CA ALA A 305 -9.54 -8.11 -4.05
C ALA A 305 -9.07 -8.48 -5.49
N SER A 306 -7.85 -8.10 -5.87
CA SER A 306 -7.27 -8.46 -7.17
C SER A 306 -7.09 -9.98 -7.32
N ILE A 307 -6.61 -10.67 -6.26
CA ILE A 307 -6.53 -12.13 -6.23
C ILE A 307 -7.92 -12.75 -6.40
N LYS A 308 -8.91 -12.30 -5.62
CA LYS A 308 -10.28 -12.81 -5.71
C LYS A 308 -10.86 -12.70 -7.12
N VAL A 309 -10.67 -11.55 -7.77
CA VAL A 309 -11.12 -11.34 -9.16
C VAL A 309 -10.39 -12.28 -10.11
N SER A 310 -9.07 -12.48 -9.94
CA SER A 310 -8.27 -13.35 -10.79
C SER A 310 -8.62 -14.84 -10.67
N MET A 311 -9.13 -15.26 -9.52
CA MET A 311 -9.55 -16.63 -9.25
C MET A 311 -10.98 -16.93 -9.75
N GLN A 312 -11.75 -15.91 -10.09
CA GLN A 312 -13.05 -16.12 -10.71
C GLN A 312 -12.87 -16.69 -12.12
N PRO A 313 -13.69 -17.67 -12.53
CA PRO A 313 -13.66 -18.15 -13.92
C PRO A 313 -13.91 -16.95 -14.84
N LYS A 314 -12.90 -16.61 -15.65
CA LYS A 314 -13.08 -15.60 -16.71
C LYS A 314 -14.07 -16.14 -17.70
N ARG A 315 -15.08 -15.36 -18.08
CA ARG A 315 -16.06 -15.71 -19.11
C ARG A 315 -15.42 -15.94 -20.51
N SER A 316 -14.20 -15.48 -20.71
CA SER A 316 -13.43 -15.74 -21.93
C SER A 316 -12.07 -16.34 -21.56
N ASP A 317 -11.97 -17.66 -21.65
CA ASP A 317 -10.71 -18.39 -21.67
C ASP A 317 -9.91 -17.99 -22.93
N ALA A 318 -8.59 -18.06 -22.87
CA ALA A 318 -7.72 -17.83 -24.03
C ALA A 318 -8.07 -18.76 -25.20
N SER A 319 -8.55 -19.98 -24.93
CA SER A 319 -9.06 -20.92 -25.92
C SER A 319 -10.34 -20.40 -26.58
N GLU A 320 -11.23 -19.78 -25.83
CA GLU A 320 -12.46 -19.19 -26.35
C GLU A 320 -12.18 -17.97 -27.24
N ILE A 321 -11.27 -17.08 -26.81
CA ILE A 321 -10.84 -15.94 -27.64
C ILE A 321 -10.19 -16.44 -28.96
N ASN A 322 -9.32 -17.43 -28.90
CA ASN A 322 -8.71 -18.01 -30.10
C ASN A 322 -9.77 -18.65 -31.02
N ARG A 323 -10.78 -19.33 -30.47
CA ARG A 323 -11.90 -19.87 -31.22
C ARG A 323 -12.72 -18.76 -31.86
N ILE A 324 -13.06 -17.69 -31.13
CA ILE A 324 -13.75 -16.50 -31.68
C ILE A 324 -12.96 -15.92 -32.86
N ILE A 325 -11.65 -15.78 -32.74
CA ILE A 325 -10.78 -15.26 -33.79
C ILE A 325 -10.85 -16.16 -35.02
N ALA A 326 -10.82 -17.49 -34.87
CA ALA A 326 -10.89 -18.44 -35.93
C ALA A 326 -12.29 -18.49 -36.58
N ASP A 327 -13.34 -18.61 -35.78
CA ASP A 327 -14.74 -18.76 -36.24
C ASP A 327 -15.22 -17.53 -37.03
N HIS A 328 -14.74 -16.34 -36.68
CA HIS A 328 -15.08 -15.09 -37.35
C HIS A 328 -14.03 -14.60 -38.34
N ASP A 329 -12.97 -15.39 -38.61
CA ASP A 329 -11.85 -15.04 -39.51
C ASP A 329 -11.29 -13.62 -39.20
N LEU A 330 -11.09 -13.33 -37.90
CA LEU A 330 -10.69 -11.99 -37.43
C LEU A 330 -9.21 -11.67 -37.72
N ALA A 331 -8.43 -12.62 -38.23
CA ALA A 331 -7.11 -12.34 -38.76
C ALA A 331 -7.17 -11.40 -40.01
N ARG A 332 -8.32 -11.33 -40.67
CA ARG A 332 -8.56 -10.35 -41.75
C ARG A 332 -9.00 -9.02 -41.16
N ARG A 333 -8.27 -7.96 -41.49
CA ARG A 333 -8.49 -6.60 -40.98
C ARG A 333 -9.95 -6.12 -41.08
N ASN A 334 -10.58 -6.31 -42.23
CA ASN A 334 -11.95 -5.83 -42.44
C ASN A 334 -12.96 -6.55 -41.52
N ASN A 335 -12.81 -7.87 -41.35
CA ASN A 335 -13.64 -8.65 -40.45
C ASN A 335 -13.47 -8.21 -39.01
N LEU A 336 -12.21 -7.95 -38.58
CA LEU A 336 -11.90 -7.48 -37.23
C LEU A 336 -12.55 -6.11 -36.96
N ILE A 337 -12.44 -5.15 -37.89
CA ILE A 337 -13.05 -3.81 -37.71
C ILE A 337 -14.58 -3.91 -37.56
N VAL A 338 -15.23 -4.70 -38.45
CA VAL A 338 -16.69 -4.93 -38.39
C VAL A 338 -17.06 -5.61 -37.05
N PHE A 339 -16.32 -6.64 -36.65
CA PHE A 339 -16.57 -7.36 -35.41
C PHE A 339 -16.42 -6.47 -34.18
N LEU A 340 -15.37 -5.63 -34.13
CA LEU A 340 -15.15 -4.69 -32.99
C LEU A 340 -16.24 -3.63 -32.93
N ARG A 341 -16.66 -3.09 -34.09
CA ARG A 341 -17.72 -2.07 -34.18
C ARG A 341 -19.07 -2.62 -33.72
N ASP A 342 -19.43 -3.79 -34.25
CA ASP A 342 -20.77 -4.35 -34.06
C ASP A 342 -20.88 -5.22 -32.79
N ASN A 343 -19.74 -5.69 -32.26
CA ASN A 343 -19.63 -6.56 -31.07
C ASN A 343 -20.74 -7.64 -31.02
N PRO A 344 -20.86 -8.50 -32.01
CA PRO A 344 -22.01 -9.41 -32.18
C PRO A 344 -22.15 -10.43 -31.05
N LEU A 345 -21.09 -10.67 -30.29
CA LEU A 345 -21.07 -11.59 -29.15
C LEU A 345 -21.22 -10.87 -27.81
N ASN A 346 -21.46 -9.55 -27.80
CA ASN A 346 -21.56 -8.73 -26.61
C ASN A 346 -20.39 -8.95 -25.62
N LEU A 347 -19.18 -9.00 -26.16
CA LEU A 347 -17.96 -9.16 -25.38
C LEU A 347 -17.71 -7.89 -24.54
N ASP A 348 -17.13 -8.07 -23.36
CA ASP A 348 -16.64 -6.96 -22.58
C ASP A 348 -15.42 -6.29 -23.25
N ILE A 349 -15.11 -5.06 -22.80
CA ILE A 349 -13.99 -4.28 -23.35
C ILE A 349 -12.66 -5.05 -23.23
N ALA A 350 -12.44 -5.78 -22.13
CA ALA A 350 -11.21 -6.54 -21.93
C ALA A 350 -11.06 -7.69 -22.97
N SER A 351 -12.15 -8.37 -23.25
CA SER A 351 -12.20 -9.41 -24.30
C SER A 351 -11.99 -8.84 -25.69
N LEU A 352 -12.62 -7.70 -26.03
CA LEU A 352 -12.41 -7.01 -27.31
C LEU A 352 -10.97 -6.53 -27.47
N MET A 353 -10.37 -5.97 -26.42
CA MET A 353 -8.96 -5.59 -26.42
C MET A 353 -8.06 -6.82 -26.65
N ARG A 354 -8.39 -7.96 -26.04
CA ARG A 354 -7.60 -9.19 -26.20
C ARG A 354 -7.73 -9.76 -27.63
N VAL A 355 -8.91 -9.72 -28.22
CA VAL A 355 -9.12 -10.07 -29.65
C VAL A 355 -8.23 -9.17 -30.51
N THR A 356 -8.29 -7.87 -30.33
CA THR A 356 -7.50 -6.89 -31.08
C THR A 356 -6.00 -7.16 -30.94
N GLU A 357 -5.53 -7.44 -29.74
CA GLU A 357 -4.14 -7.78 -29.46
C GLU A 357 -3.67 -9.02 -30.25
N LEU A 358 -4.44 -10.09 -30.19
CA LEU A 358 -4.07 -11.35 -30.80
C LEU A 358 -4.17 -11.31 -32.34
N CYS A 359 -5.05 -10.47 -32.88
CA CYS A 359 -5.19 -10.26 -34.33
C CYS A 359 -4.14 -9.32 -34.94
N ASN A 360 -3.29 -8.69 -34.14
CA ASN A 360 -2.23 -7.79 -34.63
C ASN A 360 -1.04 -8.59 -35.18
N ALA A 361 -1.07 -8.85 -36.48
CA ALA A 361 -0.02 -9.59 -37.19
C ALA A 361 1.38 -8.90 -37.16
N GLN A 362 1.45 -7.61 -36.81
CA GLN A 362 2.72 -6.86 -36.73
C GLN A 362 3.25 -6.70 -35.29
N ARG A 363 2.63 -7.36 -34.32
CA ARG A 363 2.99 -7.25 -32.92
C ARG A 363 4.49 -7.49 -32.65
N GLU A 364 5.04 -8.56 -33.19
CA GLU A 364 6.45 -8.91 -33.01
C GLU A 364 7.37 -7.99 -33.81
N LYS A 365 6.97 -7.62 -35.04
CA LYS A 365 7.78 -6.75 -35.91
C LYS A 365 7.92 -5.32 -35.36
N ASN A 366 6.87 -4.80 -34.72
CA ASN A 366 6.83 -3.43 -34.23
C ASN A 366 7.10 -3.36 -32.72
N ALA A 367 7.46 -4.47 -32.05
CA ALA A 367 7.60 -4.57 -30.59
C ALA A 367 6.39 -3.94 -29.84
N ALA A 368 5.19 -4.06 -30.42
CA ALA A 368 3.97 -3.46 -29.92
C ALA A 368 3.43 -4.29 -28.74
N PHE A 369 3.86 -3.96 -27.53
CA PHE A 369 3.39 -4.56 -26.30
C PHE A 369 2.39 -3.62 -25.63
N TYR A 370 1.26 -4.17 -25.19
CA TYR A 370 0.25 -3.38 -24.49
C TYR A 370 0.70 -3.02 -23.09
N THR A 371 0.39 -1.78 -22.70
CA THR A 371 0.73 -1.29 -21.39
C THR A 371 -0.08 -2.04 -20.34
N ASN A 372 0.61 -2.64 -19.37
CA ASN A 372 -0.03 -3.36 -18.29
C ASN A 372 -0.92 -2.42 -17.46
N LYS A 373 -2.06 -2.94 -16.99
CA LYS A 373 -3.06 -2.19 -16.20
C LYS A 373 -2.47 -1.48 -14.99
N PHE A 374 -1.48 -2.06 -14.31
CA PHE A 374 -0.78 -1.42 -13.20
C PHE A 374 -0.07 -0.13 -13.67
N ILE A 375 0.66 -0.20 -14.79
CA ILE A 375 1.36 0.96 -15.36
C ILE A 375 0.35 2.03 -15.81
N VAL A 376 -0.76 1.61 -16.42
CA VAL A 376 -1.85 2.54 -16.79
C VAL A 376 -2.37 3.27 -15.55
N ASN A 377 -2.68 2.56 -14.47
CA ASN A 377 -3.15 3.16 -13.21
C ASN A 377 -2.13 4.12 -12.60
N GLU A 378 -0.83 3.77 -12.63
CA GLU A 378 0.25 4.64 -12.15
C GLU A 378 0.32 5.96 -12.94
N ILE A 379 0.17 5.87 -14.26
CA ILE A 379 0.17 7.06 -15.12
C ILE A 379 -1.08 7.89 -14.85
N MET A 380 -2.27 7.28 -14.83
CA MET A 380 -3.54 7.96 -14.58
C MET A 380 -3.52 8.72 -13.24
N GLY A 381 -3.03 8.08 -12.18
CA GLY A 381 -2.96 8.70 -10.86
C GLY A 381 -2.03 9.92 -10.77
N ARG A 382 -1.13 10.09 -11.75
CA ARG A 382 -0.20 11.23 -11.82
C ARG A 382 -0.63 12.32 -12.80
N LEU A 383 -1.72 12.11 -13.52
CA LEU A 383 -2.26 13.12 -14.40
C LEU A 383 -2.87 14.27 -13.58
N PRO A 384 -2.72 15.51 -14.05
CA PRO A 384 -3.27 16.67 -13.36
C PRO A 384 -4.80 16.63 -13.35
N VAL A 385 -5.38 17.12 -12.28
CA VAL A 385 -6.83 17.39 -12.19
C VAL A 385 -7.09 18.77 -12.80
N PHE A 386 -8.08 18.85 -13.69
CA PHE A 386 -8.45 20.10 -14.32
C PHE A 386 -9.84 20.54 -13.85
N ASN A 387 -9.94 21.81 -13.45
CA ASN A 387 -11.20 22.49 -13.20
C ASN A 387 -11.50 23.41 -14.38
N LYS A 388 -11.83 22.81 -15.54
CA LYS A 388 -12.10 23.48 -16.81
C LYS A 388 -13.32 22.84 -17.46
N ASP A 389 -14.02 23.61 -18.29
CA ASP A 389 -15.18 23.11 -19.03
C ASP A 389 -14.77 22.20 -20.21
N GLU A 390 -13.56 22.38 -20.72
CA GLU A 390 -13.02 21.59 -21.83
C GLU A 390 -11.54 21.27 -21.61
N ILE A 391 -11.17 20.02 -21.91
CA ILE A 391 -9.76 19.57 -22.01
C ILE A 391 -9.54 18.82 -23.31
N ARG A 392 -8.33 18.93 -23.85
CA ARG A 392 -7.89 18.17 -25.02
C ARG A 392 -6.69 17.29 -24.65
N ILE A 393 -6.80 16.02 -24.93
CA ILE A 393 -5.81 15.00 -24.59
C ILE A 393 -5.28 14.39 -25.90
N LEU A 394 -3.97 14.27 -26.02
CA LEU A 394 -3.32 13.52 -27.09
C LEU A 394 -2.82 12.17 -26.55
N GLU A 395 -3.32 11.08 -27.10
CA GLU A 395 -2.77 9.72 -26.89
C GLU A 395 -1.94 9.36 -28.13
N PRO A 396 -0.59 9.47 -28.06
CA PRO A 396 0.26 9.34 -29.24
C PRO A 396 0.54 7.90 -29.65
N SER A 397 0.06 6.92 -28.91
CA SER A 397 0.35 5.49 -29.09
C SER A 397 -0.81 4.64 -28.61
N VAL A 398 -1.99 4.90 -29.18
CA VAL A 398 -3.26 4.39 -28.64
C VAL A 398 -3.33 2.86 -28.58
N GLY A 399 -2.65 2.14 -29.46
CA GLY A 399 -2.70 0.69 -29.54
C GLY A 399 -4.14 0.16 -29.58
N ALA A 400 -4.47 -0.79 -28.70
CA ALA A 400 -5.84 -1.30 -28.53
C ALA A 400 -6.70 -0.41 -27.61
N GLY A 401 -6.27 0.82 -27.30
CA GLY A 401 -7.03 1.75 -26.48
C GLY A 401 -6.95 1.52 -24.99
N SER A 402 -5.88 0.92 -24.50
CA SER A 402 -5.73 0.54 -23.07
C SER A 402 -5.89 1.70 -22.11
N PHE A 403 -5.55 2.93 -22.50
CA PHE A 403 -5.68 4.14 -21.68
C PHE A 403 -7.07 4.78 -21.77
N ILE A 404 -7.81 4.58 -22.85
CA ILE A 404 -9.05 5.31 -23.13
C ILE A 404 -10.09 5.19 -22.01
N PRO A 405 -10.46 4.00 -21.51
CA PRO A 405 -11.45 3.89 -20.43
C PRO A 405 -11.02 4.60 -19.14
N PHE A 406 -9.72 4.60 -18.87
CA PHE A 406 -9.17 5.23 -17.67
C PHE A 406 -9.11 6.75 -17.81
N LEU A 407 -8.82 7.28 -19.00
CA LEU A 407 -8.86 8.71 -19.29
C LEU A 407 -10.27 9.28 -19.12
N PHE A 408 -11.28 8.62 -19.67
CA PHE A 408 -12.68 9.04 -19.48
C PHE A 408 -13.12 8.99 -18.02
N LYS A 409 -12.67 7.97 -17.28
CA LYS A 409 -12.96 7.88 -15.84
C LYS A 409 -12.22 8.96 -15.04
N GLN A 410 -10.96 9.25 -15.37
CA GLN A 410 -10.16 10.28 -14.69
C GLN A 410 -10.79 11.67 -14.82
N TYR A 411 -11.38 11.96 -15.98
CA TYR A 411 -11.93 13.26 -16.32
C TYR A 411 -13.46 13.24 -16.46
N GLU A 412 -14.14 12.31 -15.79
CA GLU A 412 -15.61 12.17 -15.84
C GLU A 412 -16.37 13.42 -15.38
N ASN A 413 -15.73 14.28 -14.57
CA ASN A 413 -16.30 15.54 -14.08
C ASN A 413 -16.01 16.73 -15.02
N VAL A 414 -15.29 16.55 -16.12
CA VAL A 414 -15.03 17.58 -17.12
C VAL A 414 -16.12 17.52 -18.20
N PRO A 415 -16.90 18.59 -18.44
CA PRO A 415 -18.02 18.56 -19.37
C PRO A 415 -17.66 18.16 -20.80
N HIS A 416 -16.50 18.61 -21.28
CA HIS A 416 -16.04 18.31 -22.64
C HIS A 416 -14.61 17.76 -22.63
N VAL A 417 -14.45 16.48 -23.02
CA VAL A 417 -13.15 15.83 -23.18
C VAL A 417 -12.94 15.50 -24.64
N ILE A 418 -11.97 16.16 -25.25
CA ILE A 418 -11.55 15.87 -26.63
C ILE A 418 -10.31 14.96 -26.56
N LEU A 419 -10.40 13.77 -27.16
CA LEU A 419 -9.30 12.82 -27.20
C LEU A 419 -8.81 12.64 -28.63
N ASP A 420 -7.60 13.15 -28.90
CA ASP A 420 -6.88 12.88 -30.15
C ASP A 420 -6.07 11.60 -29.98
N VAL A 421 -6.25 10.66 -30.87
CA VAL A 421 -5.54 9.36 -30.84
C VAL A 421 -4.68 9.19 -32.09
N VAL A 422 -3.45 8.75 -31.88
CA VAL A 422 -2.50 8.46 -32.96
C VAL A 422 -1.93 7.07 -32.74
N ASP A 423 -1.71 6.35 -33.81
CA ASP A 423 -0.99 5.08 -33.79
C ASP A 423 -0.26 4.83 -35.11
N ILE A 424 0.85 4.12 -35.03
CA ILE A 424 1.62 3.69 -36.19
C ILE A 424 0.93 2.53 -36.96
N CYS A 425 0.05 1.81 -36.26
CA CYS A 425 -0.69 0.68 -36.83
C CYS A 425 -2.03 1.16 -37.40
N LEU A 426 -2.21 1.06 -38.72
CA LEU A 426 -3.45 1.42 -39.38
C LEU A 426 -4.70 0.66 -38.90
N LEU A 427 -4.53 -0.44 -38.18
CA LEU A 427 -5.63 -1.18 -37.55
C LEU A 427 -6.36 -0.37 -36.49
N TYR A 428 -5.62 0.56 -35.78
CA TYR A 428 -6.14 1.32 -34.67
C TYR A 428 -6.57 2.75 -35.05
N THR A 429 -6.20 3.22 -36.25
CA THR A 429 -6.47 4.59 -36.71
C THR A 429 -7.70 4.70 -37.62
N SER A 430 -8.62 3.74 -37.60
CA SER A 430 -9.92 3.93 -38.28
C SER A 430 -10.67 5.07 -37.62
N PRO A 431 -11.23 6.05 -38.39
CA PRO A 431 -12.03 7.11 -37.78
C PRO A 431 -13.20 6.49 -37.03
N SER A 432 -13.28 6.82 -35.74
CA SER A 432 -14.45 6.52 -34.93
C SER A 432 -15.66 7.23 -35.53
N PRO A 433 -16.82 6.60 -35.65
CA PRO A 433 -18.03 7.34 -35.94
C PRO A 433 -18.27 8.30 -34.76
N GLU A 434 -18.63 9.49 -35.13
CA GLU A 434 -18.79 10.68 -34.32
C GLU A 434 -19.42 10.43 -32.94
N THR A 435 -18.79 11.05 -31.95
CA THR A 435 -19.31 11.36 -30.62
C THR A 435 -20.72 11.97 -30.67
N LYS A 436 -21.58 11.45 -29.84
CA LYS A 436 -22.67 12.23 -29.23
C LYS A 436 -22.31 12.55 -27.80
#